data_7ddd5ab96c9efc1de15397e081849168
#
_entry.id   7ddd5ab96c9efc1de15397e081849168
#
_cell.length_a   1.000
_cell.length_b   1.000
_cell.length_c   1.000
_cell.angle_alpha   90.00
_cell.angle_beta   90.00
_cell.angle_gamma   90.00
#
_symmetry.space_group_name_H-M   'P 1'
#
loop_
_entity.id
_entity.type
_entity.pdbx_description
1 polymer ?
#
loop_
_entity_poly.entity_id
_entity_poly.type
_entity_poly.pdbx_seq_one_letter_code
_entity_poly.pdbx_strand_id
1 'polypeptide(L)'
;MIARFVDDDSGYIAWLAAHQLGFVLNTFPHVTASYLVLHRARCRTVNRRLSDGRRWTHQYGKTCSDDRAELAEWARRETGKSVHPCGSCLSAKTPVADTTALVGPPIARPQGPRAPRPDDREIRHDGGPVRIVIEQAGRAAGYSGPPLVIEGAQWLAEFFFRRDPSAVGAMSYDTWIEATQQDPERRARIIDDDITAVNRTMAARTSHETWAPVVASNDWAWLAALDRDWDLFDLDPVVWSTAKVAVHLRRAFEAIHRPGLGIAVTTKVLHIKRPGLVPVLDSLVIAQIGGRVDDDPASWVHAIEHLRAVGRANLPQLSLIREHLRRVGLPDRTLLRVLDALLWTSSPGSNLFSSLDGWERVLRLRGPNHRVD
;
A
#
# COMPACT_ATOMS: atom_id res chain seq x y z
N MET A 1 2.49 -7.73 34.99
CA MET A 1 3.80 -8.36 34.63
C MET A 1 4.01 -8.24 33.12
N ILE A 2 5.15 -7.70 32.70
CA ILE A 2 5.48 -7.51 31.27
C ILE A 2 6.18 -8.76 30.72
N ALA A 3 5.67 -9.29 29.62
CA ALA A 3 6.32 -10.31 28.80
C ALA A 3 6.77 -9.70 27.47
N ARG A 4 7.96 -10.07 26.98
CA ARG A 4 8.48 -9.56 25.72
C ARG A 4 8.95 -10.70 24.83
N PHE A 5 8.53 -10.64 23.55
CA PHE A 5 8.79 -11.66 22.54
C PHE A 5 9.50 -11.03 21.33
N VAL A 6 10.69 -11.54 21.00
CA VAL A 6 11.50 -11.22 19.82
C VAL A 6 12.01 -12.53 19.29
N ASP A 7 11.77 -12.85 18.03
CA ASP A 7 12.05 -14.15 17.40
C ASP A 7 11.46 -15.36 18.14
N ASP A 8 10.42 -15.13 18.95
CA ASP A 8 9.69 -16.15 19.72
C ASP A 8 8.17 -16.09 19.43
N ASP A 9 7.78 -16.65 18.31
CA ASP A 9 6.37 -16.72 17.91
C ASP A 9 5.57 -17.68 18.78
N SER A 10 6.18 -18.77 19.25
CA SER A 10 5.51 -19.78 20.07
C SER A 10 5.11 -19.21 21.43
N GLY A 11 6.04 -18.52 22.10
CA GLY A 11 5.77 -17.83 23.35
C GLY A 11 4.73 -16.72 23.20
N TYR A 12 4.80 -15.95 22.10
CA TYR A 12 3.84 -14.91 21.81
C TYR A 12 2.41 -15.46 21.58
N ILE A 13 2.27 -16.52 20.79
CA ILE A 13 0.95 -17.15 20.53
C ILE A 13 0.38 -17.76 21.83
N ALA A 14 1.20 -18.42 22.64
CA ALA A 14 0.78 -18.95 23.92
C ALA A 14 0.31 -17.84 24.86
N TRP A 15 1.02 -16.71 24.89
CA TRP A 15 0.61 -15.53 25.67
C TRP A 15 -0.74 -14.98 25.20
N LEU A 16 -0.94 -14.80 23.88
CA LEU A 16 -2.21 -14.33 23.34
C LEU A 16 -3.39 -15.24 23.68
N ALA A 17 -3.17 -16.55 23.69
CA ALA A 17 -4.20 -17.53 24.06
C ALA A 17 -4.61 -17.40 25.53
N ALA A 18 -3.66 -17.16 26.42
CA ALA A 18 -3.88 -17.02 27.86
C ALA A 18 -4.43 -15.65 28.27
N HIS A 19 -4.08 -14.58 27.53
CA HIS A 19 -4.31 -13.18 27.92
C HIS A 19 -5.18 -12.42 26.91
N GLN A 20 -6.37 -12.95 26.60
CA GLN A 20 -7.24 -12.39 25.56
C GLN A 20 -7.75 -10.97 25.83
N LEU A 21 -7.81 -10.54 27.09
CA LEU A 21 -8.18 -9.18 27.49
C LEU A 21 -6.98 -8.23 27.63
N GLY A 22 -5.77 -8.76 27.52
CA GLY A 22 -4.53 -8.03 27.65
C GLY A 22 -4.25 -7.05 26.51
N PHE A 23 -3.06 -6.47 26.56
CA PHE A 23 -2.57 -5.47 25.60
C PHE A 23 -1.23 -5.90 25.05
N VAL A 24 -0.98 -5.53 23.79
CA VAL A 24 0.25 -5.77 23.06
C VAL A 24 0.80 -4.44 22.55
N LEU A 25 2.00 -4.11 22.96
CA LEU A 25 2.76 -3.02 22.37
C LEU A 25 3.64 -3.57 21.25
N ASN A 26 3.34 -3.15 20.03
CA ASN A 26 4.08 -3.52 18.85
C ASN A 26 5.23 -2.54 18.65
N THR A 27 6.46 -3.03 18.58
CA THR A 27 7.70 -2.22 18.47
C THR A 27 8.60 -2.81 17.40
N PHE A 28 9.69 -2.15 17.06
CA PHE A 28 10.80 -2.85 16.41
C PHE A 28 11.50 -3.82 17.38
N PRO A 29 12.25 -4.83 16.90
CA PRO A 29 13.01 -5.74 17.75
C PRO A 29 13.97 -5.02 18.70
N HIS A 30 14.65 -3.97 18.21
CA HIS A 30 15.29 -2.95 19.04
C HIS A 30 14.27 -1.83 19.29
N VAL A 31 13.88 -1.64 20.54
CA VAL A 31 12.85 -0.67 20.90
C VAL A 31 13.34 0.75 20.60
N THR A 32 12.59 1.46 19.78
CA THR A 32 12.88 2.85 19.40
C THR A 32 11.65 3.72 19.58
N ALA A 33 11.87 5.01 19.74
CA ALA A 33 10.82 6.01 19.88
C ALA A 33 9.95 6.17 18.61
N SER A 34 10.40 5.67 17.47
CA SER A 34 9.74 5.86 16.17
C SER A 34 8.55 4.94 15.91
N TYR A 35 8.45 3.82 16.65
CA TYR A 35 7.36 2.86 16.45
C TYR A 35 6.93 2.19 17.76
N LEU A 36 5.86 2.72 18.38
CA LEU A 36 5.30 2.28 19.66
C LEU A 36 3.78 2.22 19.55
N VAL A 37 3.23 1.16 18.94
CA VAL A 37 1.78 1.04 18.70
C VAL A 37 1.15 0.06 19.67
N LEU A 38 0.22 0.56 20.49
CA LEU A 38 -0.49 -0.21 21.50
C LEU A 38 -1.79 -0.78 20.92
N HIS A 39 -2.00 -2.09 21.12
CA HIS A 39 -3.16 -2.85 20.67
C HIS A 39 -3.83 -3.57 21.84
N ARG A 40 -5.10 -3.95 21.69
CA ARG A 40 -5.69 -5.02 22.49
C ARG A 40 -5.18 -6.38 22.00
N ALA A 41 -5.02 -7.39 22.86
CA ALA A 41 -4.58 -8.72 22.46
C ALA A 41 -5.45 -9.37 21.36
N ARG A 42 -6.77 -9.06 21.35
CA ARG A 42 -7.72 -9.50 20.30
C ARG A 42 -7.66 -8.71 19.01
N CYS A 43 -6.81 -7.71 18.89
CA CYS A 43 -6.73 -6.89 17.68
C CYS A 43 -6.24 -7.73 16.49
N ARG A 44 -6.99 -7.70 15.38
CA ARG A 44 -6.61 -8.41 14.14
C ARG A 44 -5.19 -8.08 13.65
N THR A 45 -4.71 -6.89 13.92
CA THR A 45 -3.36 -6.47 13.52
C THR A 45 -2.25 -7.28 14.19
N VAL A 46 -2.47 -7.74 15.41
CA VAL A 46 -1.48 -8.47 16.22
C VAL A 46 -1.90 -9.89 16.58
N ASN A 47 -3.11 -10.31 16.20
CA ASN A 47 -3.69 -11.62 16.52
C ASN A 47 -4.50 -12.18 15.32
N ARG A 48 -3.86 -12.35 14.16
CA ARG A 48 -4.43 -13.03 13.00
C ARG A 48 -3.60 -14.27 12.69
N ARG A 49 -4.18 -15.26 12.04
CA ARG A 49 -3.36 -16.32 11.46
C ARG A 49 -2.42 -15.72 10.42
N LEU A 50 -1.14 -16.00 10.54
CA LEU A 50 -0.15 -15.62 9.53
C LEU A 50 -0.13 -16.70 8.45
N SER A 51 0.00 -16.28 7.20
CA SER A 51 0.28 -17.19 6.09
C SER A 51 1.70 -17.73 6.17
N ASP A 52 1.92 -18.88 5.56
CA ASP A 52 3.12 -19.69 5.63
C ASP A 52 4.43 -18.92 5.62
N GLY A 53 5.30 -19.23 6.58
CA GLY A 53 6.65 -18.69 6.70
C GLY A 53 6.78 -17.28 7.31
N ARG A 54 5.69 -16.58 7.61
CA ARG A 54 5.76 -15.30 8.31
C ARG A 54 5.80 -15.49 9.81
N ARG A 55 6.63 -14.66 10.45
CA ARG A 55 6.82 -14.66 11.90
C ARG A 55 6.27 -13.38 12.51
N TRP A 56 5.57 -13.51 13.66
CA TRP A 56 5.01 -12.39 14.40
C TRP A 56 6.07 -11.48 15.01
N THR A 57 7.13 -12.11 15.51
CA THR A 57 8.10 -11.51 16.42
C THR A 57 9.46 -11.28 15.78
N HIS A 58 9.61 -11.56 14.46
CA HIS A 58 10.86 -11.38 13.72
C HIS A 58 11.10 -9.91 13.32
N GLN A 59 10.17 -9.32 12.57
CA GLN A 59 10.28 -7.92 12.14
C GLN A 59 9.85 -6.93 13.23
N TYR A 60 9.03 -7.38 14.17
CA TYR A 60 8.47 -6.56 15.24
C TYR A 60 8.53 -7.28 16.57
N GLY A 61 9.13 -6.65 17.57
CA GLY A 61 9.01 -7.10 18.96
C GLY A 61 7.60 -6.92 19.49
N LYS A 62 7.15 -7.83 20.35
CA LYS A 62 5.87 -7.77 21.04
C LYS A 62 6.12 -7.68 22.53
N THR A 63 5.74 -6.56 23.12
CA THR A 63 5.77 -6.38 24.59
C THR A 63 4.33 -6.42 25.07
N CYS A 64 4.03 -7.32 26.00
CA CYS A 64 2.68 -7.70 26.36
C CYS A 64 2.43 -7.56 27.86
N SER A 65 1.24 -7.12 28.26
CA SER A 65 0.77 -7.08 29.63
C SER A 65 -0.76 -7.08 29.71
N ASP A 66 -1.32 -7.50 30.82
CA ASP A 66 -2.75 -7.34 31.10
C ASP A 66 -3.08 -5.89 31.49
N ASP A 67 -2.09 -5.12 31.86
CA ASP A 67 -2.26 -3.72 32.24
C ASP A 67 -1.71 -2.76 31.15
N ARG A 68 -2.61 -1.93 30.61
CA ARG A 68 -2.29 -0.90 29.64
C ARG A 68 -1.32 0.16 30.17
N ALA A 69 -1.49 0.55 31.44
CA ALA A 69 -0.67 1.59 32.04
C ALA A 69 0.76 1.10 32.25
N GLU A 70 0.94 -0.17 32.60
CA GLU A 70 2.24 -0.81 32.73
C GLU A 70 3.04 -0.78 31.42
N LEU A 71 2.37 -1.05 30.26
CA LEU A 71 3.00 -0.97 28.95
C LEU A 71 3.36 0.47 28.54
N ALA A 72 2.50 1.43 28.87
CA ALA A 72 2.76 2.84 28.58
C ALA A 72 3.94 3.37 29.39
N GLU A 73 4.05 2.98 30.66
CA GLU A 73 5.16 3.34 31.54
C GLU A 73 6.46 2.67 31.10
N TRP A 74 6.41 1.38 30.73
CA TRP A 74 7.55 0.67 30.16
C TRP A 74 8.08 1.36 28.91
N ALA A 75 7.20 1.72 27.95
CA ALA A 75 7.60 2.41 26.74
C ALA A 75 8.25 3.76 27.01
N ARG A 76 7.73 4.51 28.00
CA ARG A 76 8.31 5.79 28.41
C ARG A 76 9.70 5.63 29.00
N ARG A 77 9.93 4.63 29.84
CA ARG A 77 11.25 4.33 30.40
C ARG A 77 12.27 3.94 29.34
N GLU A 78 11.85 3.09 28.37
CA GLU A 78 12.75 2.58 27.32
C GLU A 78 13.09 3.63 26.26
N THR A 79 12.16 4.56 25.96
CA THR A 79 12.29 5.43 24.78
C THR A 79 12.11 6.93 25.06
N GLY A 80 11.67 7.31 26.24
CA GLY A 80 11.28 8.69 26.56
C GLY A 80 9.97 9.16 25.89
N LYS A 81 9.24 8.28 25.16
CA LYS A 81 8.04 8.64 24.39
C LYS A 81 6.80 7.89 24.86
N SER A 82 5.65 8.49 24.59
CA SER A 82 4.35 7.89 24.84
C SER A 82 3.97 6.90 23.73
N VAL A 83 3.14 5.92 24.07
CA VAL A 83 2.59 4.94 23.11
C VAL A 83 1.49 5.55 22.27
N HIS A 84 1.38 5.12 21.00
CA HIS A 84 0.28 5.48 20.11
C HIS A 84 -0.81 4.40 20.16
N PRO A 85 -2.08 4.75 20.45
CA PRO A 85 -3.16 3.79 20.42
C PRO A 85 -3.43 3.34 18.98
N CYS A 86 -3.65 2.05 18.79
CA CYS A 86 -4.07 1.50 17.49
C CYS A 86 -5.43 2.07 17.06
N GLY A 87 -5.48 2.69 15.89
CA GLY A 87 -6.71 3.27 15.34
C GLY A 87 -7.87 2.28 15.13
N SER A 88 -7.57 0.97 15.05
CA SER A 88 -8.60 -0.07 14.85
C SER A 88 -9.21 -0.63 16.15
N CYS A 89 -8.46 -0.65 17.26
CA CYS A 89 -8.93 -1.33 18.48
C CYS A 89 -8.89 -0.45 19.76
N LEU A 90 -8.24 0.70 19.70
CA LEU A 90 -8.10 1.63 20.83
C LEU A 90 -8.42 3.09 20.44
N SER A 91 -9.12 3.32 19.31
CA SER A 91 -9.54 4.67 18.93
C SER A 91 -10.55 5.22 19.93
N ALA A 92 -10.50 6.53 20.20
CA ALA A 92 -11.40 7.23 21.13
C ALA A 92 -12.90 7.19 20.74
N LYS A 93 -13.23 6.59 19.59
CA LYS A 93 -14.62 6.40 19.12
C LYS A 93 -15.29 5.12 19.62
N THR A 94 -14.57 4.28 20.38
CA THR A 94 -15.17 3.09 21.00
C THR A 94 -15.45 3.43 22.48
N PRO A 95 -16.72 3.63 22.90
CA PRO A 95 -17.01 3.81 24.32
C PRO A 95 -16.54 2.58 25.09
N VAL A 96 -15.80 2.80 26.17
CA VAL A 96 -15.46 1.79 27.14
C VAL A 96 -16.78 1.41 27.81
N ALA A 97 -17.38 0.28 27.43
CA ALA A 97 -18.44 -0.32 28.21
C ALA A 97 -17.79 -0.87 29.49
N ASP A 98 -18.01 -0.19 30.57
CA ASP A 98 -17.78 -0.70 31.94
C ASP A 98 -18.66 -1.95 32.11
N THR A 99 -18.01 -3.09 32.26
CA THR A 99 -18.70 -4.39 32.34
C THR A 99 -18.94 -4.76 33.79
N THR A 100 -19.98 -4.18 34.34
CA THR A 100 -20.72 -4.81 35.48
C THR A 100 -22.20 -4.63 35.19
N ALA A 101 -22.78 -5.53 34.39
CA ALA A 101 -24.21 -5.89 34.48
C ALA A 101 -24.57 -6.98 33.45
N LEU A 102 -24.91 -8.16 33.99
CA LEU A 102 -26.01 -9.05 33.59
C LEU A 102 -26.12 -9.52 32.12
N VAL A 103 -25.92 -10.83 32.00
CA VAL A 103 -26.25 -11.69 30.87
C VAL A 103 -27.74 -11.55 30.52
N GLY A 104 -28.05 -10.89 29.39
CA GLY A 104 -29.33 -10.98 28.72
C GLY A 104 -29.15 -11.74 27.38
N PRO A 105 -30.22 -12.43 26.89
CA PRO A 105 -30.11 -13.20 25.64
C PRO A 105 -29.76 -12.33 24.43
N PRO A 106 -29.11 -12.89 23.41
CA PRO A 106 -28.62 -12.14 22.26
C PRO A 106 -29.79 -11.55 21.47
N ILE A 107 -29.87 -10.24 21.44
CA ILE A 107 -30.81 -9.51 20.58
C ILE A 107 -30.23 -9.65 19.14
N ALA A 108 -31.01 -10.31 18.28
CA ALA A 108 -30.75 -10.39 16.85
C ALA A 108 -30.62 -8.97 16.28
N ARG A 109 -29.46 -8.66 15.70
CA ARG A 109 -29.27 -7.41 14.93
C ARG A 109 -30.23 -7.42 13.76
N PRO A 110 -31.00 -6.34 13.51
CA PRO A 110 -31.76 -6.21 12.28
C PRO A 110 -30.79 -6.28 11.09
N GLN A 111 -30.92 -7.29 10.27
CA GLN A 111 -30.25 -7.36 8.99
C GLN A 111 -30.97 -6.34 8.08
N GLY A 112 -30.40 -5.13 7.96
CA GLY A 112 -30.75 -4.25 6.86
C GLY A 112 -30.49 -4.96 5.53
N PRO A 113 -31.23 -4.64 4.46
CA PRO A 113 -31.05 -5.29 3.17
C PRO A 113 -29.58 -5.16 2.75
N ARG A 114 -28.88 -6.30 2.72
CA ARG A 114 -27.54 -6.39 2.16
C ARG A 114 -27.63 -5.96 0.71
N ALA A 115 -26.90 -4.93 0.31
CA ALA A 115 -26.74 -4.61 -1.09
C ALA A 115 -26.37 -5.93 -1.83
N PRO A 116 -27.03 -6.25 -2.94
CA PRO A 116 -26.75 -7.46 -3.67
C PRO A 116 -25.24 -7.48 -3.98
N ARG A 117 -24.56 -8.55 -3.59
CA ARG A 117 -23.21 -8.81 -4.07
C ARG A 117 -23.31 -8.88 -5.59
N PRO A 118 -22.47 -8.18 -6.36
CA PRO A 118 -22.42 -8.39 -7.80
C PRO A 118 -22.32 -9.89 -8.01
N ASP A 119 -23.23 -10.45 -8.81
CA ASP A 119 -23.26 -11.87 -9.08
C ASP A 119 -21.93 -12.25 -9.75
N ASP A 120 -21.15 -13.12 -9.14
CA ASP A 120 -19.84 -13.56 -9.63
C ASP A 120 -19.93 -14.30 -10.97
N ARG A 121 -21.14 -14.41 -11.56
CA ARG A 121 -21.44 -15.21 -12.73
C ARG A 121 -21.37 -14.49 -14.07
N GLU A 122 -21.24 -13.16 -14.12
CA GLU A 122 -21.41 -12.40 -15.38
C GLU A 122 -20.14 -11.76 -15.97
N ILE A 123 -18.94 -12.25 -15.66
CA ILE A 123 -17.76 -11.75 -16.36
C ILE A 123 -17.26 -12.82 -17.33
N ARG A 124 -17.99 -12.99 -18.45
CA ARG A 124 -17.49 -13.74 -19.59
C ARG A 124 -16.52 -12.86 -20.38
N HIS A 125 -15.33 -13.35 -20.58
CA HIS A 125 -14.30 -12.72 -21.39
C HIS A 125 -14.04 -13.57 -22.64
N ASP A 126 -14.19 -12.98 -23.81
CA ASP A 126 -13.91 -13.64 -25.09
C ASP A 126 -12.42 -13.64 -25.46
N GLY A 127 -11.56 -13.13 -24.58
CA GLY A 127 -10.11 -13.07 -24.74
C GLY A 127 -9.38 -13.96 -23.74
N GLY A 128 -8.31 -14.60 -24.20
CA GLY A 128 -7.41 -15.37 -23.35
C GLY A 128 -6.72 -14.53 -22.27
N PRO A 129 -6.00 -15.18 -21.34
CA PRO A 129 -5.28 -14.47 -20.26
C PRO A 129 -4.23 -13.51 -20.82
N VAL A 130 -4.23 -12.27 -20.34
CA VAL A 130 -3.17 -11.29 -20.64
C VAL A 130 -1.98 -11.58 -19.75
N ARG A 131 -0.80 -11.68 -20.36
CA ARG A 131 0.45 -11.97 -19.68
C ARG A 131 1.33 -10.72 -19.61
N ILE A 132 1.74 -10.35 -18.42
CA ILE A 132 2.76 -9.30 -18.17
C ILE A 132 4.07 -9.99 -17.82
N VAL A 133 5.18 -9.53 -18.43
CA VAL A 133 6.53 -10.01 -18.14
C VAL A 133 7.36 -8.85 -17.61
N ILE A 134 7.91 -9.01 -16.42
CA ILE A 134 8.73 -8.00 -15.75
C ILE A 134 10.14 -8.52 -15.62
N GLU A 135 11.04 -7.88 -16.36
CA GLU A 135 12.48 -8.05 -16.19
C GLU A 135 12.91 -7.38 -14.90
N GLN A 136 13.59 -8.10 -14.03
CA GLN A 136 14.06 -7.55 -12.75
C GLN A 136 15.33 -6.69 -12.95
N ALA A 137 15.41 -5.55 -12.28
CA ALA A 137 16.53 -4.61 -12.36
C ALA A 137 17.87 -5.23 -11.93
N GLY A 138 17.84 -6.21 -11.04
CA GLY A 138 19.02 -6.95 -10.62
C GLY A 138 19.73 -7.72 -11.73
N ARG A 139 19.10 -7.95 -12.88
CA ARG A 139 19.78 -8.54 -14.07
C ARG A 139 20.88 -7.64 -14.61
N ALA A 140 20.68 -6.32 -14.61
CA ALA A 140 21.73 -5.36 -14.98
C ALA A 140 22.92 -5.40 -14.02
N ALA A 141 22.70 -5.86 -12.77
CA ALA A 141 23.70 -6.01 -11.72
C ALA A 141 24.19 -7.48 -11.52
N GLY A 142 23.92 -8.38 -12.48
CA GLY A 142 24.33 -9.80 -12.37
C GLY A 142 23.29 -10.73 -11.73
N TYR A 143 22.06 -10.29 -11.49
CA TYR A 143 20.98 -11.16 -11.04
C TYR A 143 20.56 -12.13 -12.15
N SER A 144 20.59 -13.44 -11.87
CA SER A 144 20.31 -14.52 -12.83
C SER A 144 18.95 -15.18 -12.64
N GLY A 145 18.04 -14.59 -11.84
CA GLY A 145 16.71 -15.14 -11.60
C GLY A 145 15.77 -15.02 -12.82
N PRO A 146 14.70 -15.83 -12.90
CA PRO A 146 13.71 -15.72 -13.95
C PRO A 146 12.95 -14.39 -13.84
N PRO A 147 12.40 -13.85 -14.96
CA PRO A 147 11.53 -12.69 -14.93
C PRO A 147 10.28 -13.00 -14.10
N LEU A 148 9.71 -11.97 -13.46
CA LEU A 148 8.39 -12.09 -12.85
C LEU A 148 7.35 -12.14 -13.97
N VAL A 149 6.51 -13.18 -13.96
CA VAL A 149 5.43 -13.36 -14.93
C VAL A 149 4.09 -13.27 -14.20
N ILE A 150 3.20 -12.41 -14.66
CA ILE A 150 1.84 -12.25 -14.14
C ILE A 150 0.86 -12.75 -15.21
N GLU A 151 0.36 -13.96 -15.03
CA GLU A 151 -0.67 -14.53 -15.89
C GLU A 151 -2.07 -14.05 -15.45
N GLY A 152 -2.96 -13.80 -16.42
CA GLY A 152 -4.31 -13.31 -16.14
C GLY A 152 -4.31 -11.91 -15.51
N ALA A 153 -3.37 -11.06 -15.91
CA ALA A 153 -3.14 -9.74 -15.33
C ALA A 153 -4.40 -8.84 -15.37
N GLN A 154 -5.27 -8.99 -16.39
CA GLN A 154 -6.52 -8.24 -16.48
C GLN A 154 -7.49 -8.58 -15.34
N TRP A 155 -7.55 -9.82 -14.92
CA TRP A 155 -8.42 -10.25 -13.81
C TRP A 155 -7.84 -9.85 -12.46
N LEU A 156 -6.52 -9.87 -12.35
CA LEU A 156 -5.81 -9.40 -11.16
C LEU A 156 -6.05 -7.89 -10.95
N ALA A 157 -5.92 -7.10 -12.01
CA ALA A 157 -6.21 -5.68 -11.99
C ALA A 157 -7.68 -5.40 -11.66
N GLU A 158 -8.62 -6.12 -12.30
CA GLU A 158 -10.05 -5.98 -11.98
C GLU A 158 -10.35 -6.30 -10.52
N PHE A 159 -9.77 -7.37 -9.99
CA PHE A 159 -9.94 -7.74 -8.58
C PHE A 159 -9.43 -6.63 -7.66
N PHE A 160 -8.26 -6.06 -7.95
CA PHE A 160 -7.71 -4.93 -7.21
C PHE A 160 -8.67 -3.73 -7.25
N PHE A 161 -9.04 -3.26 -8.43
CA PHE A 161 -9.85 -2.05 -8.57
C PHE A 161 -11.30 -2.21 -8.08
N ARG A 162 -11.78 -3.42 -7.86
CA ARG A 162 -13.09 -3.68 -7.22
C ARG A 162 -13.03 -3.84 -5.72
N ARG A 163 -11.88 -4.12 -5.11
CA ARG A 163 -11.81 -4.59 -3.72
C ARG A 163 -10.80 -3.88 -2.84
N ASP A 164 -9.75 -3.30 -3.41
CA ASP A 164 -8.76 -2.62 -2.58
C ASP A 164 -9.31 -1.29 -2.06
N PRO A 165 -9.17 -1.01 -0.76
CA PRO A 165 -9.64 0.25 -0.17
C PRO A 165 -8.99 1.50 -0.77
N SER A 166 -7.82 1.38 -1.41
CA SER A 166 -7.20 2.50 -2.13
C SER A 166 -7.88 2.83 -3.44
N ALA A 167 -8.60 1.87 -4.03
CA ALA A 167 -9.26 2.00 -5.33
C ALA A 167 -10.78 2.20 -5.23
N VAL A 168 -11.42 1.77 -4.14
CA VAL A 168 -12.87 1.68 -4.01
C VAL A 168 -13.41 2.63 -2.95
N GLY A 169 -14.48 3.34 -3.30
CA GLY A 169 -15.24 4.21 -2.40
C GLY A 169 -14.97 5.70 -2.60
N ALA A 170 -15.91 6.53 -2.16
CA ALA A 170 -15.87 7.98 -2.32
C ALA A 170 -14.67 8.69 -1.69
N MET A 171 -13.96 8.02 -0.80
CA MET A 171 -12.78 8.53 -0.11
C MET A 171 -11.54 7.67 -0.41
N SER A 172 -11.53 6.95 -1.54
CA SER A 172 -10.38 6.17 -1.97
C SER A 172 -9.26 7.07 -2.52
N TYR A 173 -8.06 6.50 -2.61
CA TYR A 173 -6.92 7.20 -3.22
C TYR A 173 -7.20 7.56 -4.68
N ASP A 174 -7.77 6.63 -5.44
CA ASP A 174 -8.07 6.85 -6.85
C ASP A 174 -9.13 7.95 -7.04
N THR A 175 -10.16 8.02 -6.19
CA THR A 175 -11.14 9.13 -6.20
C THR A 175 -10.48 10.47 -5.85
N TRP A 176 -9.52 10.46 -4.92
CA TRP A 176 -8.76 11.68 -4.58
C TRP A 176 -7.90 12.16 -5.75
N ILE A 177 -7.26 11.25 -6.48
CA ILE A 177 -6.53 11.57 -7.72
C ILE A 177 -7.48 12.23 -8.72
N GLU A 178 -8.63 11.63 -9.01
CA GLU A 178 -9.62 12.17 -9.96
C GLU A 178 -10.04 13.59 -9.58
N ALA A 179 -10.43 13.80 -8.32
CA ALA A 179 -10.82 15.12 -7.82
C ALA A 179 -9.68 16.14 -7.95
N THR A 180 -8.43 15.75 -7.66
CA THR A 180 -7.26 16.61 -7.80
C THR A 180 -6.98 16.95 -9.26
N GLN A 181 -7.16 15.99 -10.19
CA GLN A 181 -6.93 16.24 -11.62
C GLN A 181 -7.98 17.19 -12.23
N GLN A 182 -9.14 17.30 -11.65
CA GLN A 182 -10.19 18.24 -12.06
C GLN A 182 -9.99 19.65 -11.51
N ASP A 183 -9.19 19.82 -10.45
CA ASP A 183 -8.96 21.10 -9.77
C ASP A 183 -7.54 21.65 -10.06
N PRO A 184 -7.42 22.74 -10.84
CA PRO A 184 -6.13 23.35 -11.19
C PRO A 184 -5.32 23.79 -9.96
N GLU A 185 -5.95 24.33 -8.92
CA GLU A 185 -5.27 24.80 -7.72
C GLU A 185 -4.70 23.61 -6.90
N ARG A 186 -5.48 22.55 -6.75
CA ARG A 186 -5.01 21.33 -6.11
C ARG A 186 -3.87 20.66 -6.87
N ARG A 187 -3.87 20.71 -8.19
CA ARG A 187 -2.79 20.16 -9.01
C ARG A 187 -1.49 20.96 -8.92
N ALA A 188 -1.59 22.26 -8.65
CA ALA A 188 -0.45 23.18 -8.67
C ALA A 188 0.43 23.11 -7.42
N ARG A 189 -0.06 22.54 -6.32
CA ARG A 189 0.65 22.49 -5.03
C ARG A 189 0.27 21.26 -4.21
N ILE A 190 1.14 20.86 -3.27
CA ILE A 190 0.82 19.85 -2.26
C ILE A 190 0.08 20.55 -1.11
N ILE A 191 -1.00 19.96 -0.65
CA ILE A 191 -1.82 20.45 0.45
C ILE A 191 -1.98 19.38 1.56
N ASP A 192 -2.37 19.80 2.76
CA ASP A 192 -2.56 18.89 3.91
C ASP A 192 -3.54 17.74 3.64
N ASP A 193 -4.55 17.99 2.81
CA ASP A 193 -5.50 16.96 2.42
C ASP A 193 -4.87 15.83 1.60
N ASP A 194 -3.82 16.10 0.81
CA ASP A 194 -3.06 15.05 0.11
C ASP A 194 -2.39 14.11 1.10
N ILE A 195 -1.81 14.69 2.17
CA ILE A 195 -1.16 13.92 3.23
C ILE A 195 -2.18 13.07 3.99
N THR A 196 -3.35 13.64 4.25
CA THR A 196 -4.48 12.93 4.83
C THR A 196 -4.94 11.77 3.93
N ALA A 197 -5.06 12.01 2.62
CA ALA A 197 -5.47 11.01 1.65
C ALA A 197 -4.48 9.81 1.61
N VAL A 198 -3.18 10.05 1.47
CA VAL A 198 -2.18 8.96 1.42
C VAL A 198 -2.06 8.20 2.75
N ASN A 199 -2.20 8.88 3.88
CA ASN A 199 -2.20 8.21 5.18
C ASN A 199 -3.42 7.29 5.35
N ARG A 200 -4.58 7.76 4.91
CA ARG A 200 -5.85 7.06 5.07
C ARG A 200 -5.96 5.84 4.15
N THR A 201 -5.52 5.97 2.91
CA THR A 201 -5.79 5.00 1.83
C THR A 201 -4.60 4.17 1.44
N MET A 202 -3.39 4.70 1.56
CA MET A 202 -2.14 4.08 1.11
C MET A 202 -1.19 3.72 2.26
N ALA A 203 -1.65 3.81 3.50
CA ALA A 203 -0.87 3.51 4.71
C ALA A 203 0.52 4.19 4.74
N ALA A 204 0.60 5.45 4.29
CA ALA A 204 1.86 6.18 4.17
C ALA A 204 2.54 6.42 5.51
N ARG A 205 1.76 6.51 6.62
CA ARG A 205 2.25 6.65 8.00
C ARG A 205 3.19 7.83 8.19
N THR A 206 2.88 8.95 7.55
CA THR A 206 3.64 10.19 7.65
C THR A 206 2.87 11.25 8.46
N SER A 207 3.56 12.19 9.09
CA SER A 207 2.90 13.25 9.85
C SER A 207 2.73 14.53 9.03
N HIS A 208 1.68 15.31 9.30
CA HIS A 208 1.52 16.64 8.74
C HIS A 208 2.68 17.56 9.11
N GLU A 209 3.23 17.42 10.33
CA GLU A 209 4.41 18.18 10.80
C GLU A 209 5.63 17.94 9.89
N THR A 210 5.87 16.69 9.49
CA THR A 210 6.98 16.35 8.57
C THR A 210 6.80 17.02 7.20
N TRP A 211 5.55 17.18 6.74
CA TRP A 211 5.20 17.82 5.48
C TRP A 211 5.06 19.34 5.56
N ALA A 212 4.89 19.90 6.75
CA ALA A 212 4.63 21.33 6.94
C ALA A 212 5.59 22.26 6.17
N PRO A 213 6.92 22.01 6.10
CA PRO A 213 7.82 22.85 5.33
C PRO A 213 7.60 22.76 3.83
N VAL A 214 7.09 21.64 3.31
CA VAL A 214 6.73 21.48 1.88
C VAL A 214 5.42 22.18 1.60
N VAL A 215 4.39 21.93 2.42
CA VAL A 215 3.05 22.50 2.26
C VAL A 215 3.07 24.04 2.38
N ALA A 216 3.88 24.57 3.29
CA ALA A 216 4.05 26.01 3.48
C ALA A 216 4.94 26.68 2.42
N SER A 217 5.54 25.92 1.48
CA SER A 217 6.36 26.49 0.42
C SER A 217 5.53 27.37 -0.51
N ASN A 218 6.13 28.49 -0.91
CA ASN A 218 5.58 29.34 -1.97
C ASN A 218 6.22 29.06 -3.33
N ASP A 219 7.23 28.19 -3.40
CA ASP A 219 7.90 27.79 -4.62
C ASP A 219 7.42 26.42 -5.09
N TRP A 220 6.58 26.41 -6.11
CA TRP A 220 6.05 25.24 -6.78
C TRP A 220 6.56 25.08 -8.21
N ALA A 221 7.59 25.87 -8.61
CA ALA A 221 8.15 25.84 -9.96
C ALA A 221 8.64 24.43 -10.34
N TRP A 222 9.19 23.69 -9.40
CA TRP A 222 9.61 22.31 -9.60
C TRP A 222 8.44 21.36 -9.90
N LEU A 223 7.25 21.57 -9.30
CA LEU A 223 6.06 20.79 -9.60
C LEU A 223 5.43 21.20 -10.94
N ALA A 224 5.43 22.50 -11.25
CA ALA A 224 4.97 23.02 -12.53
C ALA A 224 5.86 22.53 -13.71
N ALA A 225 7.15 22.30 -13.47
CA ALA A 225 8.08 21.75 -14.46
C ALA A 225 7.83 20.27 -14.80
N LEU A 226 7.07 19.54 -13.99
CA LEU A 226 6.55 18.22 -14.32
C LEU A 226 5.25 18.41 -15.11
N ASP A 227 5.35 18.35 -16.43
CA ASP A 227 4.18 18.53 -17.28
C ASP A 227 3.07 17.50 -16.91
N ARG A 228 1.86 18.01 -16.77
CA ARG A 228 0.71 17.21 -16.38
C ARG A 228 0.28 16.17 -17.43
N ASP A 229 0.58 16.49 -18.70
CA ASP A 229 0.19 15.66 -19.85
C ASP A 229 1.26 14.61 -20.17
N TRP A 230 2.36 14.58 -19.42
CA TRP A 230 3.35 13.52 -19.55
C TRP A 230 2.81 12.19 -19.04
N ASP A 231 2.83 11.18 -19.90
CA ASP A 231 2.64 9.78 -19.53
C ASP A 231 3.98 9.05 -19.59
N LEU A 232 4.36 8.40 -18.50
CA LEU A 232 5.67 7.76 -18.34
C LEU A 232 5.97 6.74 -19.43
N PHE A 233 4.95 6.06 -19.94
CA PHE A 233 5.11 5.01 -20.94
C PHE A 233 5.02 5.52 -22.38
N ASP A 234 4.29 6.61 -22.60
CA ASP A 234 4.15 7.24 -23.92
C ASP A 234 5.30 8.19 -24.26
N LEU A 235 6.03 8.70 -23.25
CA LEU A 235 7.19 9.54 -23.46
C LEU A 235 8.23 8.84 -24.34
N ASP A 236 8.42 9.36 -25.54
CA ASP A 236 9.48 8.94 -26.46
C ASP A 236 10.87 9.11 -25.81
N PRO A 237 11.85 8.25 -26.10
CA PRO A 237 13.22 8.40 -25.59
C PRO A 237 13.83 9.76 -25.92
N VAL A 238 13.51 10.34 -27.09
CA VAL A 238 13.99 11.67 -27.48
C VAL A 238 13.35 12.73 -26.59
N VAL A 239 12.02 12.68 -26.39
CA VAL A 239 11.30 13.60 -25.49
C VAL A 239 11.79 13.45 -24.06
N TRP A 240 11.98 12.23 -23.58
CA TRP A 240 12.55 11.96 -22.25
C TRP A 240 13.88 12.70 -22.04
N SER A 241 14.76 12.62 -23.04
CA SER A 241 16.07 13.24 -23.00
C SER A 241 16.02 14.77 -23.23
N THR A 242 15.35 15.23 -24.31
CA THR A 242 15.32 16.66 -24.70
C THR A 242 14.53 17.52 -23.74
N ALA A 243 13.39 17.04 -23.24
CA ALA A 243 12.59 17.71 -22.21
C ALA A 243 13.17 17.55 -20.81
N LYS A 244 14.31 16.84 -20.66
CA LYS A 244 15.03 16.65 -19.39
C LYS A 244 14.11 16.12 -18.27
N VAL A 245 13.20 15.20 -18.58
CA VAL A 245 12.19 14.69 -17.65
C VAL A 245 12.82 14.13 -16.38
N ALA A 246 13.89 13.35 -16.51
CA ALA A 246 14.65 12.82 -15.38
C ALA A 246 15.23 13.93 -14.47
N VAL A 247 15.69 15.05 -15.07
CA VAL A 247 16.19 16.21 -14.31
C VAL A 247 15.06 16.88 -13.53
N HIS A 248 13.89 17.03 -14.13
CA HIS A 248 12.73 17.62 -13.47
C HIS A 248 12.20 16.73 -12.34
N LEU A 249 12.14 15.41 -12.56
CA LEU A 249 11.79 14.45 -11.50
C LEU A 249 12.79 14.51 -10.34
N ARG A 250 14.09 14.54 -10.63
CA ARG A 250 15.12 14.66 -9.60
C ARG A 250 14.94 15.94 -8.78
N ARG A 251 14.74 17.08 -9.43
CA ARG A 251 14.49 18.37 -8.75
C ARG A 251 13.24 18.33 -7.87
N ALA A 252 12.17 17.68 -8.34
CA ALA A 252 10.96 17.50 -7.55
C ALA A 252 11.21 16.66 -6.30
N PHE A 253 11.99 15.60 -6.42
CA PHE A 253 12.38 14.78 -5.27
C PHE A 253 13.30 15.54 -4.32
N GLU A 254 14.30 16.25 -4.81
CA GLU A 254 15.19 17.10 -4.00
C GLU A 254 14.42 18.19 -3.23
N ALA A 255 13.38 18.76 -3.82
CA ALA A 255 12.53 19.76 -3.15
C ALA A 255 11.72 19.18 -1.97
N ILE A 256 11.40 17.89 -2.02
CA ILE A 256 10.61 17.20 -0.98
C ILE A 256 11.51 16.43 0.00
N HIS A 257 12.60 15.84 -0.49
CA HIS A 257 13.45 14.91 0.27
C HIS A 257 13.98 15.54 1.56
N ARG A 258 13.65 14.88 2.67
CA ARG A 258 14.10 15.22 4.03
C ARG A 258 13.88 14.04 4.97
N PRO A 259 14.48 14.03 6.17
CA PRO A 259 14.24 12.97 7.14
C PRO A 259 12.74 12.70 7.36
N GLY A 260 12.34 11.45 7.20
CA GLY A 260 10.95 11.00 7.31
C GLY A 260 10.11 11.07 6.02
N LEU A 261 10.62 11.67 4.94
CA LEU A 261 9.99 11.70 3.62
C LEU A 261 10.79 10.88 2.60
N GLY A 262 10.86 9.57 2.79
CA GLY A 262 11.49 8.64 1.86
C GLY A 262 10.64 8.41 0.60
N ILE A 263 11.18 7.62 -0.34
CA ILE A 263 10.61 7.38 -1.67
C ILE A 263 9.14 6.97 -1.63
N ALA A 264 8.76 6.04 -0.75
CA ALA A 264 7.41 5.49 -0.73
C ALA A 264 6.34 6.54 -0.40
N VAL A 265 6.63 7.45 0.53
CA VAL A 265 5.70 8.51 0.93
C VAL A 265 5.68 9.62 -0.12
N THR A 266 6.85 10.04 -0.58
CA THR A 266 7.02 11.11 -1.57
C THR A 266 6.34 10.76 -2.89
N THR A 267 6.54 9.54 -3.39
CA THR A 267 5.94 9.11 -4.66
C THR A 267 4.42 8.96 -4.56
N LYS A 268 3.87 8.54 -3.42
CA LYS A 268 2.41 8.51 -3.20
C LYS A 268 1.78 9.90 -3.31
N VAL A 269 2.39 10.91 -2.71
CA VAL A 269 1.90 12.29 -2.79
C VAL A 269 2.06 12.88 -4.19
N LEU A 270 3.22 12.68 -4.82
CA LEU A 270 3.47 13.17 -6.19
C LEU A 270 2.62 12.45 -7.24
N HIS A 271 2.29 11.18 -7.05
CA HIS A 271 1.36 10.48 -7.93
C HIS A 271 -0.03 11.14 -7.97
N ILE A 272 -0.52 11.67 -6.85
CA ILE A 272 -1.76 12.46 -6.84
C ILE A 272 -1.68 13.64 -7.82
N LYS A 273 -0.52 14.28 -7.92
CA LYS A 273 -0.32 15.49 -8.75
C LYS A 273 -0.01 15.15 -10.21
N ARG A 274 0.68 14.03 -10.44
CA ARG A 274 1.18 13.60 -11.77
C ARG A 274 0.96 12.09 -11.95
N PRO A 275 -0.30 11.63 -12.01
CA PRO A 275 -0.63 10.20 -12.00
C PRO A 275 -0.19 9.45 -13.27
N GLY A 276 0.05 10.14 -14.37
CA GLY A 276 0.63 9.57 -15.58
C GLY A 276 2.16 9.44 -15.53
N LEU A 277 2.82 10.27 -14.72
CA LEU A 277 4.29 10.37 -14.75
C LEU A 277 4.98 9.72 -13.55
N VAL A 278 4.47 9.93 -12.32
CA VAL A 278 5.12 9.49 -11.09
C VAL A 278 4.46 8.21 -10.59
N PRO A 279 5.16 7.06 -10.61
CA PRO A 279 4.64 5.80 -10.05
C PRO A 279 4.56 5.85 -8.53
N VAL A 280 3.80 4.94 -7.92
CA VAL A 280 3.87 4.66 -6.48
C VAL A 280 4.98 3.64 -6.23
N LEU A 281 6.10 4.08 -5.68
CA LEU A 281 7.27 3.24 -5.41
C LEU A 281 7.35 2.90 -3.92
N ASP A 282 6.57 1.94 -3.46
CA ASP A 282 6.75 1.40 -2.12
C ASP A 282 7.67 0.16 -2.12
N SER A 283 7.96 -0.36 -0.93
CA SER A 283 8.87 -1.51 -0.78
C SER A 283 8.40 -2.76 -1.53
N LEU A 284 7.09 -2.92 -1.73
CA LEU A 284 6.54 -4.07 -2.45
C LEU A 284 6.75 -3.93 -3.96
N VAL A 285 6.48 -2.76 -4.51
CA VAL A 285 6.70 -2.45 -5.93
C VAL A 285 8.18 -2.51 -6.26
N ILE A 286 9.03 -1.89 -5.42
CA ILE A 286 10.49 -1.90 -5.59
C ILE A 286 11.03 -3.35 -5.59
N ALA A 287 10.57 -4.19 -4.67
CA ALA A 287 10.98 -5.59 -4.62
C ALA A 287 10.57 -6.37 -5.88
N GLN A 288 9.42 -6.07 -6.48
CA GLN A 288 8.93 -6.74 -7.69
C GLN A 288 9.72 -6.36 -8.95
N ILE A 289 10.18 -5.13 -9.04
CA ILE A 289 11.04 -4.69 -10.16
C ILE A 289 12.51 -5.07 -9.93
N GLY A 290 12.83 -5.78 -8.85
CA GLY A 290 14.17 -6.29 -8.55
C GLY A 290 15.16 -5.22 -8.10
N GLY A 291 14.68 -4.05 -7.65
CA GLY A 291 15.50 -2.91 -7.28
C GLY A 291 15.86 -2.87 -5.80
N ARG A 292 17.04 -2.36 -5.52
CA ARG A 292 17.37 -1.70 -4.26
C ARG A 292 17.42 -0.21 -4.55
N VAL A 293 16.71 0.58 -3.76
CA VAL A 293 16.64 2.02 -3.91
C VAL A 293 17.20 2.64 -2.63
N ASP A 294 18.27 3.40 -2.78
CA ASP A 294 18.85 4.13 -1.67
C ASP A 294 17.99 5.37 -1.35
N ASP A 295 18.17 5.93 -0.16
CA ASP A 295 17.39 7.10 0.27
C ASP A 295 18.00 8.40 -0.29
N ASP A 296 18.06 8.46 -1.63
CA ASP A 296 18.50 9.65 -2.36
C ASP A 296 17.67 9.87 -3.65
N PRO A 297 17.44 11.14 -4.04
CA PRO A 297 16.64 11.50 -5.21
C PRO A 297 17.13 10.93 -6.56
N ALA A 298 18.41 10.72 -6.75
CA ALA A 298 18.94 10.16 -7.99
C ALA A 298 18.60 8.68 -8.12
N SER A 299 18.71 7.92 -7.03
CA SER A 299 18.29 6.51 -6.95
C SER A 299 16.79 6.36 -7.22
N TRP A 300 15.97 7.32 -6.76
CA TRP A 300 14.52 7.31 -7.01
C TRP A 300 14.17 7.50 -8.48
N VAL A 301 14.88 8.42 -9.17
CA VAL A 301 14.72 8.62 -10.63
C VAL A 301 15.11 7.35 -11.37
N HIS A 302 16.21 6.71 -11.00
CA HIS A 302 16.65 5.45 -11.61
C HIS A 302 15.58 4.34 -11.48
N ALA A 303 14.92 4.23 -10.31
CA ALA A 303 13.82 3.28 -10.14
C ALA A 303 12.64 3.59 -11.08
N ILE A 304 12.32 4.88 -11.31
CA ILE A 304 11.29 5.29 -12.28
C ILE A 304 11.71 4.96 -13.72
N GLU A 305 12.96 5.19 -14.09
CA GLU A 305 13.47 4.83 -15.42
C GLU A 305 13.37 3.32 -15.67
N HIS A 306 13.69 2.52 -14.66
CA HIS A 306 13.52 1.08 -14.75
C HIS A 306 12.05 0.69 -14.93
N LEU A 307 11.15 1.23 -14.11
CA LEU A 307 9.71 0.98 -14.25
C LEU A 307 9.16 1.45 -15.61
N ARG A 308 9.69 2.57 -16.13
CA ARG A 308 9.39 3.04 -17.48
C ARG A 308 9.76 2.00 -18.54
N ALA A 309 10.94 1.41 -18.43
CA ALA A 309 11.37 0.36 -19.36
C ALA A 309 10.44 -0.87 -19.29
N VAL A 310 10.08 -1.31 -18.08
CA VAL A 310 9.11 -2.40 -17.85
C VAL A 310 7.75 -2.08 -18.47
N GLY A 311 7.21 -0.88 -18.23
CA GLY A 311 5.91 -0.47 -18.76
C GLY A 311 5.90 -0.41 -20.29
N ARG A 312 6.94 0.16 -20.89
CA ARG A 312 7.08 0.22 -22.36
C ARG A 312 7.18 -1.16 -23.01
N ALA A 313 7.92 -2.07 -22.39
CA ALA A 313 8.01 -3.45 -22.87
C ALA A 313 6.67 -4.20 -22.82
N ASN A 314 5.75 -3.79 -21.95
CA ASN A 314 4.43 -4.38 -21.77
C ASN A 314 3.28 -3.46 -22.22
N LEU A 315 3.54 -2.42 -23.00
CA LEU A 315 2.55 -1.41 -23.37
C LEU A 315 1.30 -1.97 -24.06
N PRO A 316 1.40 -2.90 -25.04
CA PRO A 316 0.24 -3.53 -25.65
C PRO A 316 -0.62 -4.28 -24.63
N GLN A 317 0.00 -5.02 -23.72
CA GLN A 317 -0.68 -5.82 -22.70
C GLN A 317 -1.38 -4.92 -21.67
N LEU A 318 -0.72 -3.87 -21.23
CA LEU A 318 -1.31 -2.87 -20.33
C LEU A 318 -2.51 -2.18 -20.96
N SER A 319 -2.45 -1.90 -22.26
CA SER A 319 -3.58 -1.33 -23.01
C SER A 319 -4.77 -2.30 -23.09
N LEU A 320 -4.53 -3.59 -23.31
CA LEU A 320 -5.58 -4.62 -23.27
C LEU A 320 -6.21 -4.74 -21.87
N ILE A 321 -5.41 -4.67 -20.81
CA ILE A 321 -5.90 -4.70 -19.43
C ILE A 321 -6.77 -3.47 -19.15
N ARG A 322 -6.32 -2.28 -19.52
CA ARG A 322 -7.09 -1.04 -19.37
C ARG A 322 -8.42 -1.10 -20.11
N GLU A 323 -8.43 -1.63 -21.33
CA GLU A 323 -9.65 -1.83 -22.12
C GLU A 323 -10.58 -2.87 -21.46
N HIS A 324 -10.03 -3.93 -20.88
CA HIS A 324 -10.81 -4.88 -20.07
C HIS A 324 -11.49 -4.16 -18.89
N LEU A 325 -10.74 -3.35 -18.11
CA LEU A 325 -11.29 -2.62 -16.97
C LEU A 325 -12.46 -1.71 -17.38
N ARG A 326 -12.34 -1.02 -18.51
CA ARG A 326 -13.43 -0.19 -19.06
C ARG A 326 -14.66 -1.03 -19.42
N ARG A 327 -14.47 -2.16 -20.09
CA ARG A 327 -15.57 -3.06 -20.49
C ARG A 327 -16.34 -3.64 -19.31
N VAL A 328 -15.67 -3.88 -18.20
CA VAL A 328 -16.30 -4.34 -16.95
C VAL A 328 -16.85 -3.19 -16.09
N GLY A 329 -16.91 -1.97 -16.62
CA GLY A 329 -17.53 -0.81 -15.99
C GLY A 329 -16.70 -0.16 -14.90
N LEU A 330 -15.38 -0.40 -14.85
CA LEU A 330 -14.50 0.28 -13.93
C LEU A 330 -14.05 1.64 -14.50
N PRO A 331 -13.81 2.65 -13.64
CA PRO A 331 -13.29 3.94 -14.06
C PRO A 331 -11.97 3.81 -14.83
N ASP A 332 -11.75 4.70 -15.79
CA ASP A 332 -10.50 4.73 -16.55
C ASP A 332 -9.31 5.08 -15.64
N ARG A 333 -8.21 4.39 -15.84
CA ARG A 333 -6.97 4.57 -15.07
C ARG A 333 -5.79 4.77 -16.01
N THR A 334 -4.76 5.51 -15.57
CA THR A 334 -3.50 5.57 -16.30
C THR A 334 -2.88 4.17 -16.40
N LEU A 335 -2.16 3.90 -17.49
CA LEU A 335 -1.44 2.62 -17.63
C LEU A 335 -0.42 2.44 -16.51
N LEU A 336 0.14 3.54 -16.01
CA LEU A 336 1.03 3.55 -14.85
C LEU A 336 0.33 3.04 -13.58
N ARG A 337 -0.89 3.50 -13.32
CA ARG A 337 -1.68 3.02 -12.16
C ARG A 337 -2.09 1.55 -12.29
N VAL A 338 -2.35 1.11 -13.51
CA VAL A 338 -2.64 -0.33 -13.78
C VAL A 338 -1.41 -1.19 -13.47
N LEU A 339 -0.23 -0.80 -13.97
CA LEU A 339 1.02 -1.52 -13.70
C LEU A 339 1.36 -1.52 -12.20
N ASP A 340 1.23 -0.38 -11.53
CA ASP A 340 1.44 -0.22 -10.10
C ASP A 340 0.55 -1.18 -9.28
N ALA A 341 -0.74 -1.23 -9.60
CA ALA A 341 -1.69 -2.15 -8.98
C ALA A 341 -1.29 -3.62 -9.18
N LEU A 342 -0.83 -4.00 -10.38
CA LEU A 342 -0.38 -5.36 -10.69
C LEU A 342 0.87 -5.74 -9.90
N LEU A 343 1.88 -4.86 -9.85
CA LEU A 343 3.11 -5.08 -9.12
C LEU A 343 2.84 -5.22 -7.62
N TRP A 344 2.04 -4.33 -7.07
CA TRP A 344 1.67 -4.38 -5.65
C TRP A 344 0.89 -5.65 -5.33
N THR A 345 -0.10 -6.01 -6.16
CA THR A 345 -0.98 -7.15 -5.93
C THR A 345 -0.25 -8.48 -6.08
N SER A 346 0.65 -8.60 -7.06
CA SER A 346 1.45 -9.81 -7.27
C SER A 346 2.56 -10.01 -6.23
N SER A 347 2.82 -8.99 -5.40
CA SER A 347 3.85 -9.09 -4.36
C SER A 347 3.44 -10.07 -3.25
N PRO A 348 4.33 -11.00 -2.84
CA PRO A 348 4.10 -11.88 -1.68
C PRO A 348 3.80 -11.13 -0.37
N GLY A 349 4.21 -9.85 -0.30
CA GLY A 349 3.94 -8.95 0.83
C GLY A 349 2.57 -8.30 0.84
N SER A 350 1.82 -8.38 -0.26
CA SER A 350 0.52 -7.74 -0.37
C SER A 350 -0.53 -8.44 0.51
N ASN A 351 -1.33 -7.63 1.22
CA ASN A 351 -2.40 -8.14 2.08
C ASN A 351 -3.69 -8.49 1.30
N LEU A 352 -3.73 -8.19 0.01
CA LEU A 352 -4.92 -8.42 -0.82
C LEU A 352 -5.14 -9.92 -1.05
N PHE A 353 -4.05 -10.67 -1.17
CA PHE A 353 -4.04 -12.13 -1.22
C PHE A 353 -3.32 -12.66 0.02
N SER A 354 -4.01 -12.70 1.14
CA SER A 354 -3.48 -13.32 2.36
C SER A 354 -3.37 -14.85 2.26
N SER A 355 -3.70 -15.43 1.09
CA SER A 355 -3.45 -16.83 0.77
C SER A 355 -3.36 -17.00 -0.75
N LEU A 356 -2.49 -17.88 -1.24
CA LEU A 356 -2.50 -18.42 -2.60
C LEU A 356 -3.91 -18.91 -3.00
N ASP A 357 -4.69 -19.41 -2.03
CA ASP A 357 -6.10 -19.76 -2.19
C ASP A 357 -6.97 -18.64 -2.76
N GLY A 358 -6.64 -17.38 -2.48
CA GLY A 358 -7.38 -16.22 -3.03
C GLY A 358 -7.20 -16.08 -4.54
N TRP A 359 -5.96 -16.20 -5.03
CA TRP A 359 -5.65 -16.10 -6.46
C TRP A 359 -6.10 -17.33 -7.24
N GLU A 360 -5.82 -18.53 -6.74
CA GLU A 360 -6.33 -19.78 -7.29
C GLU A 360 -7.86 -19.79 -7.35
N ARG A 361 -8.52 -19.19 -6.35
CA ARG A 361 -9.97 -19.05 -6.34
C ARG A 361 -10.47 -18.09 -7.43
N VAL A 362 -9.77 -16.99 -7.67
CA VAL A 362 -10.06 -16.05 -8.77
C VAL A 362 -9.86 -16.74 -10.12
N LEU A 363 -8.80 -17.51 -10.30
CA LEU A 363 -8.55 -18.29 -11.51
C LEU A 363 -9.57 -19.40 -11.72
N ARG A 364 -9.99 -20.13 -10.65
CA ARG A 364 -11.00 -21.20 -10.70
C ARG A 364 -12.42 -20.70 -11.00
N LEU A 365 -12.76 -19.48 -10.56
CA LEU A 365 -14.08 -18.91 -10.80
C LEU A 365 -14.29 -18.47 -12.26
N ARG A 366 -13.23 -18.46 -13.10
CA ARG A 366 -13.28 -17.88 -14.45
C ARG A 366 -13.13 -18.85 -15.62
N GLY A 367 -13.06 -20.16 -15.39
CA GLY A 367 -13.14 -21.11 -16.50
C GLY A 367 -12.83 -22.55 -16.14
N PRO A 368 -13.60 -23.51 -16.69
CA PRO A 368 -13.36 -24.93 -16.49
C PRO A 368 -12.15 -25.48 -17.28
N ASN A 369 -11.45 -24.67 -18.07
CA ASN A 369 -10.42 -25.13 -19.00
C ASN A 369 -8.99 -24.69 -18.71
N HIS A 370 -8.70 -24.07 -17.58
CA HIS A 370 -7.32 -23.79 -17.21
C HIS A 370 -6.86 -24.73 -16.11
N ARG A 371 -6.38 -25.91 -16.52
CA ARG A 371 -5.45 -26.70 -15.71
C ARG A 371 -4.09 -25.99 -15.78
N VAL A 372 -3.57 -25.63 -14.63
CA VAL A 372 -2.16 -25.30 -14.45
C VAL A 372 -1.44 -26.64 -14.37
N ASP A 373 -0.72 -27.01 -15.43
CA ASP A 373 0.26 -28.07 -15.41
C ASP A 373 1.54 -27.56 -14.75
#